data_50e45b098b5ab13b2d02a0caecb345eb
#
_entry.id   50e45b098b5ab13b2d02a0caecb345eb
#
_cell.length_a   1.000
_cell.length_b   1.000
_cell.length_c   1.000
_cell.angle_alpha   90.00
_cell.angle_beta   90.00
_cell.angle_gamma   90.00
#
_symmetry.space_group_name_H-M   'P 1'
#
loop_
_entity.id
_entity.type
_entity.pdbx_description
1 polymer ?
#
loop_
_entity_poly.entity_id
_entity_poly.type
_entity_poly.pdbx_seq_one_letter_code
_entity_poly.pdbx_strand_id
1 'polypeptide(L)'
;MSYDKNNIFAKILRREIPCKKVYENDHVLAFHDINPQKKVHVLVIPKGEYVDLDDFNNKASDKEIVELNKAVTHVANLMGSKDKGYRALTNIGSDGGQEVPHLHFHIFAGEKIGKMVS
;
A
#
# COMPACT_ATOMS: atom_id res chain seq x y z
N MET A 1 -17.29 0.86 -11.83
CA MET A 1 -16.77 -0.35 -11.19
C MET A 1 -17.09 -0.29 -9.70
N SER A 2 -17.77 -1.28 -9.18
CA SER A 2 -18.12 -1.30 -7.76
C SER A 2 -16.98 -1.91 -6.94
N TYR A 3 -16.83 -1.43 -5.73
CA TYR A 3 -15.81 -1.92 -4.81
C TYR A 3 -16.26 -3.26 -4.21
N ASP A 4 -15.38 -4.25 -4.26
CA ASP A 4 -15.62 -5.57 -3.66
C ASP A 4 -15.27 -5.53 -2.18
N LYS A 5 -16.27 -5.51 -1.32
CA LYS A 5 -16.10 -5.46 0.14
C LYS A 5 -15.56 -6.76 0.73
N ASN A 6 -15.44 -7.80 -0.08
CA ASN A 6 -14.90 -9.09 0.36
C ASN A 6 -13.40 -9.23 0.07
N ASN A 7 -12.75 -8.19 -0.45
CA ASN A 7 -11.31 -8.26 -0.67
C ASN A 7 -10.57 -8.32 0.67
N ILE A 8 -9.36 -8.91 0.64
CA ILE A 8 -8.61 -9.20 1.86
C ILE A 8 -8.24 -7.93 2.63
N PHE A 9 -7.97 -6.81 1.95
CA PHE A 9 -7.58 -5.58 2.64
C PHE A 9 -8.78 -4.92 3.32
N ALA A 10 -9.97 -5.00 2.72
CA ALA A 10 -11.20 -4.55 3.38
C ALA A 10 -11.44 -5.36 4.66
N LYS A 11 -11.19 -6.66 4.61
CA LYS A 11 -11.33 -7.52 5.80
C LYS A 11 -10.30 -7.16 6.87
N ILE A 12 -9.08 -6.83 6.49
CA ILE A 12 -8.05 -6.37 7.43
C ILE A 12 -8.49 -5.05 8.09
N LEU A 13 -9.02 -4.12 7.28
CA LEU A 13 -9.50 -2.83 7.81
C LEU A 13 -10.67 -3.01 8.79
N ARG A 14 -11.53 -4.00 8.57
CA ARG A 14 -12.63 -4.33 9.49
C ARG A 14 -12.19 -5.19 10.68
N ARG A 15 -10.89 -5.53 10.74
CA ARG A 15 -10.31 -6.38 11.79
C ARG A 15 -10.85 -7.81 11.80
N GLU A 16 -11.33 -8.28 10.65
CA GLU A 16 -11.75 -9.68 10.47
C GLU A 16 -10.54 -10.59 10.22
N ILE A 17 -9.46 -10.03 9.67
CA ILE A 17 -8.19 -10.72 9.43
C ILE A 17 -7.09 -9.92 10.11
N PRO A 18 -6.21 -10.57 10.88
CA PRO A 18 -5.11 -9.87 11.54
C PRO A 18 -4.03 -9.45 10.54
N CYS A 19 -3.26 -8.43 10.90
CA CYS A 19 -2.08 -8.02 10.14
C CYS A 19 -0.97 -7.59 11.10
N LYS A 20 0.26 -7.60 10.62
CA LYS A 20 1.40 -7.06 11.37
C LYS A 20 1.53 -5.58 11.05
N LYS A 21 0.87 -4.77 11.84
CA LYS A 21 0.78 -3.33 11.61
C LYS A 21 2.13 -2.64 11.79
N VAL A 22 2.45 -1.73 10.88
CA VAL A 22 3.62 -0.84 10.94
C VAL A 22 3.21 0.57 11.34
N TYR A 23 2.09 1.06 10.80
CA TYR A 23 1.65 2.42 11.02
C TYR A 23 0.16 2.55 10.73
N GLU A 24 -0.50 3.43 11.43
CA GLU A 24 -1.92 3.71 11.21
C GLU A 24 -2.24 5.13 11.66
N ASN A 25 -3.08 5.81 10.87
CA ASN A 25 -3.73 7.06 11.29
C ASN A 25 -5.18 7.04 10.80
N ASP A 26 -5.87 8.18 10.83
CA ASP A 26 -7.29 8.22 10.46
C ASP A 26 -7.54 7.88 8.98
N HIS A 27 -6.53 7.98 8.13
CA HIS A 27 -6.69 7.85 6.67
C HIS A 27 -5.97 6.66 6.06
N VAL A 28 -4.96 6.12 6.73
CA VAL A 28 -4.12 5.07 6.16
C VAL A 28 -3.81 3.98 7.17
N LEU A 29 -3.50 2.79 6.64
CA LEU A 29 -2.98 1.67 7.40
C LEU A 29 -1.79 1.10 6.62
N ALA A 30 -0.73 0.77 7.34
CA ALA A 30 0.44 0.12 6.75
C ALA A 30 0.77 -1.13 7.54
N PHE A 31 1.10 -2.21 6.84
CA PHE A 31 1.38 -3.50 7.45
C PHE A 31 2.32 -4.32 6.58
N HIS A 32 2.99 -5.29 7.21
CA HIS A 32 3.88 -6.20 6.48
C HIS A 32 3.08 -7.09 5.54
N ASP A 33 3.59 -7.28 4.31
CA ASP A 33 3.01 -8.25 3.39
C ASP A 33 3.19 -9.64 4.00
N ILE A 34 2.14 -10.46 3.96
CA ILE A 34 2.17 -11.82 4.53
C ILE A 34 3.10 -12.75 3.74
N ASN A 35 3.36 -12.40 2.49
CA ASN A 35 4.26 -13.16 1.60
C ASN A 35 5.34 -12.22 1.03
N PRO A 36 6.29 -11.80 1.88
CA PRO A 36 7.24 -10.76 1.48
C PRO A 36 8.15 -11.22 0.34
N GLN A 37 8.34 -10.35 -0.64
CA GLN A 37 9.19 -10.60 -1.81
C GLN A 37 10.61 -10.08 -1.63
N LYS A 38 10.84 -9.24 -0.62
CA LYS A 38 12.14 -8.66 -0.28
C LYS A 38 12.25 -8.60 1.24
N LYS A 39 13.45 -8.27 1.76
CA LYS A 39 13.68 -8.19 3.21
C LYS A 39 12.70 -7.26 3.90
N VAL A 40 12.43 -6.11 3.27
CA VAL A 40 11.36 -5.23 3.69
C VAL A 40 10.32 -5.22 2.59
N HIS A 41 9.10 -5.60 2.92
CA HIS A 41 7.97 -5.56 2.00
C HIS A 41 6.74 -5.16 2.81
N VAL A 42 6.42 -3.88 2.75
CA VAL A 42 5.32 -3.28 3.51
C VAL A 42 4.30 -2.74 2.54
N LEU A 43 3.02 -2.86 2.89
CA LEU A 43 1.91 -2.32 2.12
C LEU A 43 1.36 -1.10 2.83
N VAL A 44 1.04 -0.07 2.04
CA VAL A 44 0.38 1.15 2.55
C VAL A 44 -0.94 1.28 1.81
N ILE A 45 -2.04 1.31 2.56
CA ILE A 45 -3.38 1.38 1.98
C ILE A 45 -4.17 2.56 2.56
N PRO A 46 -5.06 3.16 1.75
CA PRO A 46 -6.04 4.10 2.29
C PRO A 46 -7.13 3.33 3.02
N LYS A 47 -7.78 3.97 3.99
CA LYS A 47 -8.91 3.34 4.72
C LYS A 47 -10.19 3.40 3.91
N GLY A 48 -10.32 4.34 2.98
CA GLY A 48 -11.49 4.44 2.12
C GLY A 48 -11.54 3.32 1.09
N GLU A 49 -12.72 3.11 0.51
CA GLU A 49 -12.98 2.03 -0.44
C GLU A 49 -12.63 2.45 -1.85
N TYR A 50 -11.35 2.36 -2.19
CA TYR A 50 -10.83 2.72 -3.52
C TYR A 50 -10.17 1.49 -4.16
N VAL A 51 -10.54 1.21 -5.40
CA VAL A 51 -10.08 0.02 -6.11
C VAL A 51 -8.61 0.13 -6.50
N ASP A 52 -8.22 1.29 -7.03
CA ASP A 52 -6.87 1.53 -7.56
C ASP A 52 -6.54 3.02 -7.53
N LEU A 53 -5.37 3.37 -8.04
CA LEU A 53 -4.91 4.77 -8.03
C LEU A 53 -5.83 5.68 -8.85
N ASP A 54 -6.35 5.21 -9.99
CA ASP A 54 -7.25 6.01 -10.82
C ASP A 54 -8.54 6.31 -10.06
N ASP A 55 -9.13 5.30 -9.44
CA ASP A 55 -10.35 5.45 -8.64
C ASP A 55 -10.12 6.43 -7.49
N PHE A 56 -9.01 6.26 -6.79
CA PHE A 56 -8.63 7.09 -5.65
C PHE A 56 -8.45 8.56 -6.06
N ASN A 57 -7.67 8.81 -7.11
CA ASN A 57 -7.40 10.19 -7.54
C ASN A 57 -8.64 10.90 -8.09
N ASN A 58 -9.62 10.14 -8.59
CA ASN A 58 -10.85 10.71 -9.10
C ASN A 58 -11.90 10.99 -8.01
N LYS A 59 -11.86 10.25 -6.90
CA LYS A 59 -12.95 10.29 -5.90
C LYS A 59 -12.53 10.76 -4.52
N ALA A 60 -11.27 10.55 -4.13
CA ALA A 60 -10.80 10.86 -2.79
C ALA A 60 -10.69 12.37 -2.57
N SER A 61 -10.80 12.79 -1.32
CA SER A 61 -10.55 14.18 -0.96
C SER A 61 -9.08 14.52 -1.08
N ASP A 62 -8.77 15.82 -1.19
CA ASP A 62 -7.38 16.28 -1.21
C ASP A 62 -6.64 15.80 0.04
N LYS A 63 -7.29 15.83 1.19
CA LYS A 63 -6.69 15.37 2.43
C LYS A 63 -6.32 13.89 2.39
N GLU A 64 -7.22 13.05 1.89
CA GLU A 64 -6.93 11.62 1.73
C GLU A 64 -5.73 11.38 0.81
N ILE A 65 -5.67 12.12 -0.30
CA ILE A 65 -4.56 12.00 -1.26
C ILE A 65 -3.23 12.40 -0.61
N VAL A 66 -3.22 13.54 0.06
CA VAL A 66 -2.02 14.03 0.74
C VAL A 66 -1.57 13.05 1.83
N GLU A 67 -2.52 12.55 2.64
CA GLU A 67 -2.19 11.65 3.73
C GLU A 67 -1.61 10.32 3.23
N LEU A 68 -2.17 9.76 2.17
CA LEU A 68 -1.63 8.53 1.58
C LEU A 68 -0.22 8.76 1.04
N ASN A 69 -0.03 9.83 0.29
CA ASN A 69 1.27 10.13 -0.31
C ASN A 69 2.36 10.33 0.76
N LYS A 70 2.05 11.08 1.81
CA LYS A 70 3.01 11.29 2.90
C LYS A 70 3.28 10.03 3.69
N ALA A 71 2.27 9.17 3.85
CA ALA A 71 2.41 7.92 4.58
C ALA A 71 3.42 6.99 3.92
N VAL A 72 3.48 6.96 2.59
CA VAL A 72 4.46 6.13 1.88
C VAL A 72 5.88 6.45 2.34
N THR A 73 6.24 7.72 2.35
CA THR A 73 7.57 8.16 2.80
C THR A 73 7.77 7.89 4.29
N HIS A 74 6.77 8.22 5.10
CA HIS A 74 6.85 8.04 6.55
C HIS A 74 7.08 6.56 6.92
N VAL A 75 6.33 5.67 6.31
CA VAL A 75 6.43 4.23 6.56
C VAL A 75 7.80 3.69 6.10
N ALA A 76 8.27 4.12 4.92
CA ALA A 76 9.59 3.73 4.46
C ALA A 76 10.68 4.15 5.46
N ASN A 77 10.57 5.35 6.00
CA ASN A 77 11.52 5.84 7.01
C ASN A 77 11.43 5.04 8.32
N LEU A 78 10.24 4.67 8.74
CA LEU A 78 10.05 3.80 9.92
C LEU A 78 10.75 2.45 9.74
N MET A 79 10.84 1.96 8.51
CA MET A 79 11.51 0.70 8.20
C MET A 79 13.03 0.85 8.04
N GLY A 80 13.57 2.04 8.33
CA GLY A 80 15.02 2.28 8.30
C GLY A 80 15.60 2.41 6.90
N SER A 81 14.79 2.72 5.89
CA SER A 81 15.24 2.71 4.49
C SER A 81 15.63 4.08 3.95
N LYS A 82 15.65 5.11 4.79
CA LYS A 82 15.91 6.48 4.34
C LYS A 82 17.25 6.64 3.65
N ASP A 83 18.32 6.12 4.27
CA ASP A 83 19.68 6.37 3.78
C ASP A 83 20.01 5.61 2.51
N LYS A 84 19.58 4.35 2.42
CA LYS A 84 19.90 3.50 1.27
C LYS A 84 18.82 3.53 0.18
N GLY A 85 17.68 4.10 0.51
CA GLY A 85 16.58 4.22 -0.42
C GLY A 85 15.66 3.00 -0.43
N TYR A 86 14.63 3.12 -1.22
CA TYR A 86 13.58 2.10 -1.31
C TYR A 86 12.84 2.26 -2.64
N ARG A 87 12.07 1.25 -2.98
CA ARG A 87 11.17 1.33 -4.13
C ARG A 87 9.74 1.37 -3.62
N ALA A 88 8.98 2.36 -4.08
CA ALA A 88 7.56 2.46 -3.81
C ALA A 88 6.82 2.37 -5.14
N LEU A 89 5.83 1.48 -5.22
CA LEU A 89 5.06 1.31 -6.44
C LEU A 89 3.63 0.86 -6.13
N THR A 90 2.73 1.11 -7.08
CA THR A 90 1.39 0.54 -7.05
C THR A 90 1.08 -0.04 -8.42
N ASN A 91 0.31 -1.11 -8.45
CA ASN A 91 -0.13 -1.76 -9.69
C ASN A 91 -1.60 -1.41 -9.92
N ILE A 92 -1.95 -1.16 -11.18
CA ILE A 92 -3.32 -0.77 -11.56
C ILE A 92 -3.79 -1.72 -12.65
N GLY A 93 -4.94 -2.36 -12.42
CA GLY A 93 -5.59 -3.18 -13.41
C GLY A 93 -4.87 -4.49 -13.72
N SER A 94 -5.42 -5.25 -14.67
CA SER A 94 -4.89 -6.57 -15.01
C SER A 94 -3.53 -6.50 -15.66
N ASP A 95 -3.31 -5.55 -16.57
CA ASP A 95 -2.01 -5.41 -17.24
C ASP A 95 -0.92 -4.95 -16.27
N GLY A 96 -1.30 -4.22 -15.24
CA GLY A 96 -0.36 -3.80 -14.20
C GLY A 96 -0.11 -4.87 -13.14
N GLY A 97 -0.85 -5.97 -13.17
CA GLY A 97 -0.68 -7.07 -12.22
C GLY A 97 -1.30 -6.83 -10.86
N GLN A 98 -2.32 -6.00 -10.77
CA GLN A 98 -3.00 -5.77 -9.50
C GLN A 98 -3.79 -7.02 -9.08
N GLU A 99 -3.44 -7.57 -7.93
CA GLU A 99 -4.06 -8.81 -7.45
C GLU A 99 -5.24 -8.55 -6.51
N VAL A 100 -5.12 -7.55 -5.62
CA VAL A 100 -6.17 -7.20 -4.66
C VAL A 100 -6.84 -5.91 -5.10
N PRO A 101 -8.18 -5.90 -5.27
CA PRO A 101 -8.92 -4.72 -5.75
C PRO A 101 -9.18 -3.68 -4.65
N HIS A 102 -8.14 -3.30 -3.97
CA HIS A 102 -8.08 -2.20 -3.02
C HIS A 102 -6.72 -1.54 -3.18
N LEU A 103 -6.71 -0.25 -3.45
CA LEU A 103 -5.47 0.50 -3.69
C LEU A 103 -4.42 0.19 -2.61
N HIS A 104 -3.22 -0.16 -3.05
CA HIS A 104 -2.10 -0.37 -2.12
C HIS A 104 -0.79 -0.02 -2.80
N PHE A 105 0.09 0.62 -2.04
CA PHE A 105 1.46 0.84 -2.44
C PHE A 105 2.32 -0.22 -1.79
N HIS A 106 3.23 -0.80 -2.57
CA HIS A 106 4.28 -1.66 -2.05
C HIS A 106 5.49 -0.83 -1.72
N ILE A 107 6.12 -1.08 -0.58
CA ILE A 107 7.42 -0.53 -0.23
C ILE A 107 8.39 -1.69 -0.13
N PHE A 108 9.40 -1.69 -0.99
CA PHE A 108 10.47 -2.68 -1.00
C PHE A 108 11.77 -2.03 -0.59
N ALA A 109 12.47 -2.64 0.36
CA ALA A 109 13.71 -2.08 0.89
C ALA A 109 14.57 -3.16 1.55
N GLY A 110 15.66 -2.74 2.17
CA GLY A 110 16.53 -3.63 2.95
C GLY A 110 17.57 -4.38 2.13
N GLU A 111 17.51 -4.27 0.82
CA GLU A 111 18.42 -4.94 -0.12
C GLU A 111 18.28 -4.29 -1.49
N LYS A 112 19.16 -4.64 -2.42
CA LYS A 112 19.01 -4.20 -3.81
C LYS A 112 17.74 -4.82 -4.39
N ILE A 113 16.87 -3.97 -4.91
CA ILE A 113 15.57 -4.42 -5.43
C ILE A 113 15.71 -5.00 -6.84
N GLY A 114 16.72 -4.56 -7.58
CA GLY A 114 16.96 -5.08 -8.92
C GLY A 114 16.37 -4.21 -10.00
N LYS A 115 16.10 -4.83 -11.16
CA LYS A 115 15.60 -4.11 -12.32
C LYS A 115 14.23 -3.51 -12.05
N MET A 116 13.97 -2.35 -12.67
CA MET A 116 12.68 -1.69 -12.54
C MET A 116 11.54 -2.55 -13.10
N VAL A 117 11.78 -3.21 -14.23
CA VAL A 117 10.83 -4.16 -14.83
C VAL A 117 11.60 -5.43 -15.19
N SER A 118 11.07 -6.57 -14.74
CA SER A 118 11.71 -7.88 -14.98
C SER A 118 11.00 -8.65 -16.09
#